data_58c787a59d3089adfbc606fcd30e0f32
#
_entry.id   58c787a59d3089adfbc606fcd30e0f32
#
_cell.length_a   1.000
_cell.length_b   1.000
_cell.length_c   1.000
_cell.angle_alpha   90.00
_cell.angle_beta   90.00
_cell.angle_gamma   90.00
#
_symmetry.space_group_name_H-M   'P 1'
#
loop_
_entity.id
_entity.type
_entity.pdbx_description
1 polymer ?
#
loop_
_entity_poly.entity_id
_entity_poly.type
_entity_poly.pdbx_seq_one_letter_code
_entity_poly.pdbx_strand_id
1 'polypeptide(L)'
;NGRIGIPELAVGVPFPALPLQIMAARVADGPLRDLVYTGRTVLVDEAKALGLIDEKCPSGTLLDQATEAAERLAKIPAGAFALTKEAFYTPILERATRLKAVNDRVVDAWLQQHTYDTIRAYLDRTIKK
;
A
#
# COMPACT_ATOMS: atom_id res chain seq x y z
N ASN A 1 -1.93 -17.78 8.33
CA ASN A 1 -2.07 -17.34 6.93
C ASN A 1 -2.31 -15.84 6.90
N GLY A 2 -1.29 -15.06 6.51
CA GLY A 2 -1.40 -13.61 6.37
C GLY A 2 -2.38 -13.23 5.25
N ARG A 3 -3.07 -12.11 5.44
CA ARG A 3 -3.92 -11.48 4.41
C ARG A 3 -3.48 -10.03 4.24
N ILE A 4 -3.58 -9.52 3.02
CA ILE A 4 -3.23 -8.16 2.63
C ILE A 4 -4.43 -7.54 1.92
N GLY A 5 -4.70 -6.28 2.16
CA GLY A 5 -5.78 -5.56 1.49
C GLY A 5 -5.72 -4.06 1.69
N ILE A 6 -6.64 -3.35 1.05
CA ILE A 6 -6.79 -1.90 1.07
C ILE A 6 -8.24 -1.62 1.50
N PRO A 7 -8.56 -1.70 2.81
CA PRO A 7 -9.95 -1.70 3.29
C PRO A 7 -10.56 -0.31 3.47
N GLU A 8 -9.87 0.77 3.14
CA GLU A 8 -10.26 2.15 3.44
C GLU A 8 -11.67 2.47 2.96
N LEU A 9 -12.00 2.16 1.71
CA LEU A 9 -13.35 2.41 1.18
C LEU A 9 -14.41 1.51 1.84
N ALA A 10 -14.05 0.29 2.24
CA ALA A 10 -14.96 -0.61 2.94
C ALA A 10 -15.32 -0.10 4.35
N VAL A 11 -14.45 0.72 4.94
CA VAL A 11 -14.70 1.40 6.23
C VAL A 11 -15.16 2.86 6.05
N GLY A 12 -15.48 3.28 4.83
CA GLY A 12 -16.05 4.59 4.55
C GLY A 12 -15.04 5.74 4.53
N VAL A 13 -13.74 5.45 4.41
CA VAL A 13 -12.70 6.49 4.32
C VAL A 13 -12.03 6.50 2.95
N PRO A 14 -11.71 7.67 2.40
CA PRO A 14 -11.02 7.75 1.12
C PRO A 14 -9.55 7.34 1.26
N PHE A 15 -9.03 6.65 0.22
CA PHE A 15 -7.64 6.25 0.18
C PHE A 15 -6.75 7.44 -0.21
N PRO A 16 -5.64 7.73 0.54
CA PRO A 16 -4.81 8.89 0.29
C PRO A 16 -4.08 8.85 -1.05
N ALA A 17 -3.81 10.03 -1.63
CA ALA A 17 -3.26 10.13 -2.98
C ALA A 17 -1.85 9.55 -3.11
N LEU A 18 -0.93 9.83 -2.16
CA LEU A 18 0.45 9.33 -2.25
C LEU A 18 0.53 7.80 -2.17
N PRO A 19 -0.06 7.11 -1.18
CA PRO A 19 -0.11 5.65 -1.17
C PRO A 19 -0.74 5.07 -2.44
N LEU A 20 -1.80 5.70 -2.98
CA LEU A 20 -2.43 5.24 -4.22
C LEU A 20 -1.45 5.32 -5.41
N GLN A 21 -0.64 6.39 -5.53
CA GLN A 21 0.35 6.51 -6.59
C GLN A 21 1.50 5.49 -6.43
N ILE A 22 1.91 5.19 -5.20
CA ILE A 22 2.91 4.15 -4.92
C ILE A 22 2.38 2.78 -5.34
N MET A 23 1.13 2.46 -4.97
CA MET A 23 0.48 1.21 -5.35
C MET A 23 0.31 1.09 -6.87
N ALA A 24 -0.11 2.17 -7.55
CA ALA A 24 -0.27 2.21 -9.01
C ALA A 24 1.05 2.06 -9.79
N ALA A 25 2.18 2.27 -9.17
CA ALA A 25 3.48 2.00 -9.77
C ALA A 25 3.90 0.51 -9.69
N ARG A 26 3.18 -0.31 -8.90
CA ARG A 26 3.52 -1.71 -8.65
C ARG A 26 2.44 -2.69 -9.13
N VAL A 27 1.19 -2.33 -8.96
CA VAL A 27 0.03 -3.17 -9.24
C VAL A 27 -0.65 -2.69 -10.51
N ALA A 28 -1.00 -3.60 -11.40
CA ALA A 28 -1.74 -3.28 -12.62
C ALA A 28 -3.10 -2.63 -12.29
N ASP A 29 -3.56 -1.72 -13.15
CA ASP A 29 -4.72 -0.85 -12.92
C ASP A 29 -6.00 -1.62 -12.55
N GLY A 30 -6.34 -2.68 -13.28
CA GLY A 30 -7.53 -3.48 -13.00
C GLY A 30 -7.54 -4.12 -11.61
N PRO A 31 -6.53 -4.92 -11.25
CA PRO A 31 -6.37 -5.48 -9.91
C PRO A 31 -6.31 -4.43 -8.80
N LEU A 32 -5.62 -3.30 -9.03
CA LEU A 32 -5.55 -2.22 -8.04
C LEU A 32 -6.93 -1.63 -7.77
N ARG A 33 -7.70 -1.32 -8.82
CA ARG A 33 -9.07 -0.81 -8.66
C ARG A 33 -9.97 -1.79 -7.92
N ASP A 34 -9.87 -3.07 -8.24
CA ASP A 34 -10.65 -4.11 -7.56
C ASP A 34 -10.32 -4.11 -6.05
N LEU A 35 -9.04 -4.14 -5.68
CA LEU A 35 -8.62 -4.10 -4.28
C LEU A 35 -9.10 -2.84 -3.54
N VAL A 36 -8.91 -1.67 -4.16
CA VAL A 36 -9.27 -0.39 -3.55
C VAL A 36 -10.79 -0.24 -3.44
N TYR A 37 -11.55 -0.52 -4.51
CA TYR A 37 -12.98 -0.27 -4.53
C TYR A 37 -13.79 -1.28 -3.71
N THR A 38 -13.32 -2.52 -3.63
CA THR A 38 -14.02 -3.56 -2.87
C THR A 38 -13.55 -3.66 -1.42
N GLY A 39 -12.34 -3.17 -1.12
CA GLY A 39 -11.70 -3.35 0.19
C GLY A 39 -11.40 -4.82 0.52
N ARG A 40 -11.44 -5.71 -0.49
CA ARG A 40 -11.19 -7.14 -0.25
C ARG A 40 -9.74 -7.40 0.16
N THR A 41 -9.55 -8.47 0.87
CA THR A 41 -8.22 -8.96 1.24
C THR A 41 -7.85 -10.18 0.41
N VAL A 42 -6.57 -10.30 0.09
CA VAL A 42 -5.99 -11.41 -0.67
C VAL A 42 -5.05 -12.24 0.20
N LEU A 43 -4.87 -13.49 -0.12
CA LEU A 43 -3.86 -14.36 0.50
C LEU A 43 -2.46 -14.03 -0.04
N VAL A 44 -1.43 -14.49 0.65
CA VAL A 44 -0.03 -14.19 0.34
C VAL A 44 0.36 -14.56 -1.09
N ASP A 45 -0.12 -15.70 -1.63
CA ASP A 45 0.19 -16.12 -3.00
C ASP A 45 -0.45 -15.19 -4.05
N GLU A 46 -1.69 -14.78 -3.83
CA GLU A 46 -2.35 -13.80 -4.69
C GLU A 46 -1.68 -12.43 -4.58
N ALA A 47 -1.31 -12.00 -3.36
CA ALA A 47 -0.60 -10.74 -3.14
C ALA A 47 0.73 -10.69 -3.92
N LYS A 48 1.47 -11.81 -3.97
CA LYS A 48 2.69 -11.93 -4.78
C LYS A 48 2.38 -11.86 -6.29
N ALA A 49 1.38 -12.59 -6.74
CA ALA A 49 0.97 -12.58 -8.16
C ALA A 49 0.52 -11.19 -8.64
N LEU A 50 -0.08 -10.39 -7.75
CA LEU A 50 -0.51 -9.03 -8.03
C LEU A 50 0.60 -7.97 -7.90
N GLY A 51 1.78 -8.33 -7.41
CA GLY A 51 2.90 -7.39 -7.18
C GLY A 51 2.78 -6.55 -5.90
N LEU A 52 1.87 -6.91 -4.98
CA LEU A 52 1.75 -6.25 -3.66
C LEU A 52 2.95 -6.54 -2.76
N ILE A 53 3.54 -7.71 -2.92
CA ILE A 53 4.76 -8.14 -2.23
C ILE A 53 5.73 -8.75 -3.23
N ASP A 54 7.02 -8.67 -2.93
CA ASP A 54 8.07 -9.20 -3.80
C ASP A 54 8.32 -10.68 -3.53
N GLU A 55 8.39 -11.08 -2.25
CA GLU A 55 8.72 -12.45 -1.85
C GLU A 55 7.84 -12.92 -0.69
N LYS A 56 7.73 -14.23 -0.54
CA LYS A 56 7.12 -14.90 0.60
C LYS A 56 8.11 -15.87 1.21
N CYS A 57 8.06 -16.05 2.52
CA CYS A 57 8.90 -16.97 3.26
C CYS A 57 8.15 -17.60 4.44
N PRO A 58 8.66 -18.66 5.03
CA PRO A 58 8.18 -19.15 6.32
C PRO A 58 8.29 -18.07 7.41
N SER A 59 7.31 -18.00 8.31
CA SER A 59 7.23 -16.93 9.32
C SER A 59 8.49 -16.80 10.20
N GLY A 60 9.19 -17.91 10.46
CA GLY A 60 10.41 -17.92 11.28
C GLY A 60 11.67 -17.41 10.59
N THR A 61 11.65 -17.17 9.26
CA THR A 61 12.83 -16.78 8.48
C THR A 61 12.69 -15.40 7.85
N LEU A 62 11.63 -14.64 8.19
CA LEU A 62 11.33 -13.37 7.55
C LEU A 62 12.48 -12.36 7.70
N LEU A 63 13.02 -12.21 8.91
CA LEU A 63 14.08 -11.24 9.17
C LEU A 63 15.38 -11.61 8.42
N ASP A 64 15.75 -12.88 8.44
CA ASP A 64 16.97 -13.36 7.78
C ASP A 64 16.86 -13.14 6.26
N GLN A 65 15.75 -13.52 5.63
CA GLN A 65 15.55 -13.33 4.20
C GLN A 65 15.46 -11.85 3.80
N ALA A 66 14.83 -11.00 4.62
CA ALA A 66 14.82 -9.56 4.39
C ALA A 66 16.23 -8.96 4.50
N THR A 67 17.03 -9.42 5.46
CA THR A 67 18.42 -9.00 5.64
C THR A 67 19.26 -9.41 4.43
N GLU A 68 19.17 -10.66 3.98
CA GLU A 68 19.86 -11.14 2.78
C GLU A 68 19.48 -10.32 1.54
N ALA A 69 18.19 -9.99 1.37
CA ALA A 69 17.73 -9.14 0.27
C ALA A 69 18.35 -7.73 0.33
N ALA A 70 18.39 -7.13 1.52
CA ALA A 70 19.02 -5.83 1.73
C ALA A 70 20.53 -5.88 1.45
N GLU A 71 21.23 -6.91 1.91
CA GLU A 71 22.67 -7.11 1.66
C GLU A 71 22.99 -7.29 0.17
N ARG A 72 22.12 -7.99 -0.59
CA ARG A 72 22.27 -8.08 -2.06
C ARG A 72 22.21 -6.69 -2.71
N LEU A 73 21.26 -5.85 -2.29
CA LEU A 73 21.12 -4.50 -2.81
C LEU A 73 22.27 -3.59 -2.38
N ALA A 74 22.78 -3.76 -1.16
CA ALA A 74 23.91 -2.98 -0.63
C ALA A 74 25.23 -3.20 -1.38
N LYS A 75 25.35 -4.28 -2.16
CA LYS A 75 26.53 -4.53 -3.03
C LYS A 75 26.52 -3.66 -4.30
N ILE A 76 25.39 -3.05 -4.64
CA ILE A 76 25.29 -2.16 -5.79
C ILE A 76 25.98 -0.83 -5.45
N PRO A 77 26.81 -0.25 -6.38
CA PRO A 77 27.42 1.06 -6.14
C PRO A 77 26.36 2.10 -5.76
N ALA A 78 26.55 2.76 -4.61
CA ALA A 78 25.53 3.62 -4.00
C ALA A 78 25.04 4.74 -4.93
N GLY A 79 25.96 5.37 -5.69
CA GLY A 79 25.59 6.43 -6.64
C GLY A 79 24.69 5.94 -7.77
N ALA A 80 25.01 4.78 -8.36
CA ALA A 80 24.19 4.18 -9.41
C ALA A 80 22.80 3.77 -8.88
N PHE A 81 22.77 3.16 -7.69
CA PHE A 81 21.52 2.80 -7.03
C PHE A 81 20.65 4.02 -6.73
N ALA A 82 21.23 5.09 -6.15
CA ALA A 82 20.50 6.30 -5.80
C ALA A 82 19.87 6.98 -7.03
N LEU A 83 20.64 7.17 -8.11
CA LEU A 83 20.14 7.79 -9.34
C LEU A 83 19.03 6.95 -10.01
N THR A 84 19.21 5.63 -10.04
CA THR A 84 18.18 4.74 -10.60
C THR A 84 16.91 4.77 -9.76
N LYS A 85 17.04 4.75 -8.43
CA LYS A 85 15.91 4.86 -7.51
C LYS A 85 15.17 6.19 -7.66
N GLU A 86 15.92 7.30 -7.79
CA GLU A 86 15.36 8.62 -8.06
C GLU A 86 14.55 8.63 -9.36
N ALA A 87 15.08 8.07 -10.45
CA ALA A 87 14.37 7.95 -11.72
C ALA A 87 13.04 7.17 -11.61
N PHE A 88 12.99 6.12 -10.78
CA PHE A 88 11.75 5.39 -10.53
C PHE A 88 10.72 6.18 -9.71
N TYR A 89 11.16 6.92 -8.70
CA TYR A 89 10.24 7.53 -7.73
C TYR A 89 9.84 8.96 -8.06
N THR A 90 10.67 9.73 -8.79
CA THR A 90 10.32 11.11 -9.18
C THR A 90 8.97 11.22 -9.90
N PRO A 91 8.63 10.41 -10.90
CA PRO A 91 7.30 10.49 -11.54
C PRO A 91 6.13 10.17 -10.61
N ILE A 92 6.34 9.34 -9.59
CA ILE A 92 5.33 9.02 -8.59
C ILE A 92 5.08 10.23 -7.69
N LEU A 93 6.15 10.86 -7.21
CA LEU A 93 6.09 12.05 -6.35
C LEU A 93 5.47 13.24 -7.09
N GLU A 94 5.81 13.44 -8.35
CA GLU A 94 5.20 14.49 -9.17
C GLU A 94 3.69 14.28 -9.35
N ARG A 95 3.25 13.05 -9.61
CA ARG A 95 1.81 12.73 -9.69
C ARG A 95 1.11 12.95 -8.35
N ALA A 96 1.72 12.53 -7.24
CA ALA A 96 1.18 12.77 -5.91
C ALA A 96 1.07 14.28 -5.59
N THR A 97 2.08 15.06 -5.98
CA THR A 97 2.09 16.52 -5.80
C THR A 97 0.96 17.19 -6.60
N ARG A 98 0.74 16.77 -7.83
CA ARG A 98 -0.39 17.28 -8.65
C ARG A 98 -1.76 16.97 -8.05
N LEU A 99 -1.84 15.93 -7.23
CA LEU A 99 -3.07 15.53 -6.53
C LEU A 99 -3.20 16.18 -5.14
N LYS A 100 -2.35 17.16 -4.80
CA LYS A 100 -2.37 17.80 -3.48
C LYS A 100 -3.77 18.27 -3.07
N ALA A 101 -4.48 18.99 -3.93
CA ALA A 101 -5.83 19.49 -3.64
C ALA A 101 -6.86 18.36 -3.40
N VAL A 102 -6.69 17.21 -4.05
CA VAL A 102 -7.50 16.01 -3.78
C VAL A 102 -7.12 15.43 -2.41
N ASN A 103 -5.82 15.33 -2.14
CA ASN A 103 -5.32 14.79 -0.88
C ASN A 103 -5.71 15.65 0.32
N ASP A 104 -5.73 16.98 0.18
CA ASP A 104 -6.19 17.88 1.24
C ASP A 104 -7.66 17.56 1.61
N ARG A 105 -8.55 17.33 0.62
CA ARG A 105 -9.93 16.88 0.85
C ARG A 105 -10.01 15.48 1.46
N VAL A 106 -9.07 14.61 1.14
CA VAL A 106 -8.97 13.28 1.78
C VAL A 106 -8.66 13.45 3.27
N VAL A 107 -7.69 14.31 3.62
CA VAL A 107 -7.35 14.62 5.02
C VAL A 107 -8.56 15.19 5.75
N ASP A 108 -9.27 16.15 5.14
CA ASP A 108 -10.49 16.75 5.73
C ASP A 108 -11.57 15.67 5.98
N ALA A 109 -11.74 14.74 5.04
CA ALA A 109 -12.69 13.63 5.19
C ALA A 109 -12.32 12.69 6.34
N TRP A 110 -11.03 12.41 6.53
CA TRP A 110 -10.55 11.61 7.65
C TRP A 110 -10.81 12.24 9.00
N LEU A 111 -10.84 13.56 9.08
CA LEU A 111 -11.07 14.33 10.33
C LEU A 111 -12.55 14.50 10.66
N GLN A 112 -13.49 14.06 9.82
CA GLN A 112 -14.93 14.20 10.08
C GLN A 112 -15.41 13.20 11.14
N GLN A 113 -16.34 13.64 11.99
CA GLN A 113 -16.90 12.79 13.04
C GLN A 113 -17.54 11.51 12.48
N HIS A 114 -18.27 11.61 11.37
CA HIS A 114 -18.91 10.44 10.76
C HIS A 114 -17.91 9.37 10.31
N THR A 115 -16.67 9.76 9.97
CA THR A 115 -15.59 8.85 9.61
C THR A 115 -15.18 7.99 10.82
N TYR A 116 -15.01 8.62 11.98
CA TYR A 116 -14.73 7.90 13.24
C TYR A 116 -15.87 6.94 13.61
N ASP A 117 -17.11 7.37 13.42
CA ASP A 117 -18.29 6.54 13.71
C ASP A 117 -18.36 5.32 12.79
N THR A 118 -18.05 5.51 11.50
CA THR A 118 -18.01 4.42 10.51
C THR A 118 -16.88 3.42 10.81
N ILE A 119 -15.69 3.92 11.13
CA ILE A 119 -14.55 3.08 11.53
C ILE A 119 -14.91 2.29 12.80
N ARG A 120 -15.50 2.93 13.81
CA ARG A 120 -15.91 2.25 15.04
C ARG A 120 -16.94 1.15 14.77
N ALA A 121 -17.96 1.44 13.98
CA ALA A 121 -18.96 0.46 13.60
C ALA A 121 -18.36 -0.74 12.85
N TYR A 122 -17.38 -0.50 11.98
CA TYR A 122 -16.64 -1.55 11.29
C TYR A 122 -15.84 -2.43 12.26
N LEU A 123 -15.09 -1.83 13.18
CA LEU A 123 -14.28 -2.53 14.19
C LEU A 123 -15.18 -3.37 15.11
N ASP A 124 -16.29 -2.82 15.58
CA ASP A 124 -17.26 -3.53 16.43
C ASP A 124 -17.82 -4.78 15.74
N ARG A 125 -18.06 -4.71 14.44
CA ARG A 125 -18.57 -5.83 13.64
C ARG A 125 -17.49 -6.87 13.33
N THR A 126 -16.23 -6.47 13.23
CA THR A 126 -15.14 -7.31 12.70
C THR A 126 -14.29 -7.92 13.81
N ILE A 127 -14.05 -7.20 14.91
CA ILE A 127 -13.12 -7.61 15.97
C ILE A 127 -13.86 -8.27 17.14
N LYS A 128 -15.13 -7.93 17.39
CA LYS A 128 -15.93 -8.51 18.48
C LYS A 128 -16.60 -9.87 18.13
N LYS A 129 -16.12 -10.52 17.09
CA LYS A 129 -16.43 -11.93 16.82
C LYS A 129 -15.26 -12.77 17.31
#